data_3e70e74ac154aa18b56321e6d9eefe55
#
_entry.id   3e70e74ac154aa18b56321e6d9eefe55
#
_cell.length_a   1.000
_cell.length_b   1.000
_cell.length_c   1.000
_cell.angle_alpha   90.00
_cell.angle_beta   90.00
_cell.angle_gamma   90.00
#
_symmetry.space_group_name_H-M   'P 1'
#
loop_
_entity.id
_entity.type
_entity.pdbx_description
1 polymer ?
#
loop_
_entity_poly.entity_id
_entity_poly.type
_entity_poly.pdbx_seq_one_letter_code
_entity_poly.pdbx_strand_id
1 'polypeptide(L)'
;MAKSKVDISGVNTSNIKVLGNDEMNNLFRRLKSGDNSVRSELVNGNLKLVLSLLKKFNNRTDNMDDLFQIGCIGLIKAIDNFDLSHEVRFSTYAVPMIIGEVKRYLRDNNSIRISRSIKDTAYKALRLKDELMTQNGIEPTTEEIAKILEVDEIDVILALDSLKDPISMFEPIYNDGGDTIYLSDQLEDKKDNINSWDINIYLKDAISKLHDKEKKILIDRFLMGKTQVEISEEIGISQAQVSRLEKNAIANVKKLVK
;
A
#
# COMPACT_ATOMS: atom_id res chain seq x y z
N MET A 1 25.75 5.49 27.00
CA MET A 1 24.98 5.35 25.76
C MET A 1 25.43 4.08 25.05
N ALA A 2 24.59 3.07 24.99
CA ALA A 2 24.91 1.83 24.27
C ALA A 2 24.99 2.18 22.77
N LYS A 3 26.14 1.91 22.14
CA LYS A 3 26.32 2.01 20.69
C LYS A 3 25.41 0.94 20.07
N SER A 4 24.29 1.34 19.50
CA SER A 4 23.43 0.43 18.74
C SER A 4 24.27 -0.18 17.61
N LYS A 5 24.53 -1.47 17.73
CA LYS A 5 25.27 -2.24 16.73
C LYS A 5 24.28 -2.60 15.64
N VAL A 6 24.61 -2.32 14.40
CA VAL A 6 23.81 -2.80 13.25
C VAL A 6 24.27 -4.23 13.00
N ASP A 7 23.38 -5.19 13.25
CA ASP A 7 23.62 -6.60 12.93
C ASP A 7 23.02 -6.89 11.56
N ILE A 8 23.78 -7.53 10.70
CA ILE A 8 23.40 -7.88 9.32
C ILE A 8 23.60 -9.37 9.14
N SER A 9 22.58 -10.03 8.63
CA SER A 9 22.58 -11.47 8.41
C SER A 9 23.72 -11.87 7.46
N GLY A 10 24.54 -12.81 7.89
CA GLY A 10 25.64 -13.38 7.06
C GLY A 10 26.89 -12.50 6.92
N VAL A 11 26.95 -11.30 7.51
CA VAL A 11 28.12 -10.43 7.44
C VAL A 11 28.73 -10.24 8.82
N ASN A 12 29.95 -10.71 9.01
CA ASN A 12 30.71 -10.42 10.24
C ASN A 12 31.21 -8.97 10.23
N THR A 13 30.40 -8.07 10.81
CA THR A 13 30.66 -6.61 10.81
C THR A 13 31.92 -6.21 11.59
N SER A 14 32.46 -7.07 12.47
CA SER A 14 33.66 -6.79 13.25
C SER A 14 34.97 -6.92 12.43
N ASN A 15 34.98 -7.82 11.43
CA ASN A 15 36.21 -8.16 10.68
C ASN A 15 36.33 -7.44 9.33
N ILE A 16 35.47 -6.45 9.06
CA ILE A 16 35.52 -5.70 7.80
C ILE A 16 36.83 -4.85 7.76
N LYS A 17 37.67 -5.13 6.77
CA LYS A 17 38.88 -4.35 6.50
C LYS A 17 38.51 -2.91 6.11
N VAL A 18 39.30 -1.95 6.55
CA VAL A 18 39.16 -0.54 6.14
C VAL A 18 40.38 -0.15 5.35
N LEU A 19 40.18 0.41 4.17
CA LEU A 19 41.29 0.89 3.33
C LEU A 19 41.72 2.28 3.75
N GLY A 20 43.05 2.52 3.75
CA GLY A 20 43.64 3.84 3.90
C GLY A 20 43.43 4.71 2.65
N ASN A 21 43.55 6.04 2.78
CA ASN A 21 43.37 6.94 1.63
C ASN A 21 44.35 6.65 0.49
N ASP A 22 45.62 6.34 0.79
CA ASP A 22 46.65 6.08 -0.23
C ASP A 22 46.36 4.75 -0.95
N GLU A 23 45.98 3.72 -0.20
CA GLU A 23 45.55 2.43 -0.76
C GLU A 23 44.38 2.62 -1.67
N MET A 24 43.36 3.37 -1.25
CA MET A 24 42.17 3.66 -1.99
C MET A 24 42.48 4.38 -3.32
N ASN A 25 43.32 5.42 -3.27
CA ASN A 25 43.75 6.16 -4.45
C ASN A 25 44.51 5.26 -5.45
N ASN A 26 45.37 4.37 -4.96
CA ASN A 26 46.07 3.41 -5.80
C ASN A 26 45.11 2.42 -6.48
N LEU A 27 44.13 1.90 -5.75
CA LEU A 27 43.11 1.01 -6.30
C LEU A 27 42.25 1.73 -7.33
N PHE A 28 41.87 3.00 -7.13
CA PHE A 28 41.14 3.77 -8.14
C PHE A 28 41.96 4.02 -9.40
N ARG A 29 43.28 4.26 -9.29
CA ARG A 29 44.15 4.38 -10.47
C ARG A 29 44.20 3.09 -11.26
N ARG A 30 44.31 1.93 -10.59
CA ARG A 30 44.26 0.60 -11.23
C ARG A 30 42.93 0.34 -11.88
N LEU A 31 41.80 0.68 -11.23
CA LEU A 31 40.46 0.55 -11.81
C LEU A 31 40.34 1.38 -13.10
N LYS A 32 40.84 2.62 -13.11
CA LYS A 32 40.87 3.48 -14.31
C LYS A 32 41.78 2.96 -15.42
N SER A 33 42.83 2.20 -15.10
CA SER A 33 43.66 1.51 -16.10
C SER A 33 43.06 0.23 -16.65
N GLY A 34 41.82 -0.13 -16.25
CA GLY A 34 41.10 -1.28 -16.76
C GLY A 34 41.16 -2.55 -15.89
N ASP A 35 41.80 -2.50 -14.74
CA ASP A 35 41.89 -3.63 -13.77
C ASP A 35 40.59 -3.74 -12.97
N ASN A 36 39.63 -4.46 -13.51
CA ASN A 36 38.32 -4.67 -12.84
C ASN A 36 38.41 -5.57 -11.58
N SER A 37 39.52 -6.28 -11.36
CA SER A 37 39.67 -7.16 -10.17
C SER A 37 39.68 -6.37 -8.86
N VAL A 38 40.17 -5.11 -8.87
CA VAL A 38 40.22 -4.25 -7.70
C VAL A 38 38.88 -3.68 -7.25
N ARG A 39 37.83 -3.75 -8.10
CA ARG A 39 36.50 -3.23 -7.79
C ARG A 39 35.90 -3.90 -6.55
N SER A 40 36.04 -5.21 -6.43
CA SER A 40 35.56 -5.96 -5.25
C SER A 40 36.32 -5.57 -3.98
N GLU A 41 37.63 -5.28 -4.09
CA GLU A 41 38.43 -4.84 -2.98
C GLU A 41 38.03 -3.44 -2.51
N LEU A 42 37.75 -2.51 -3.43
CA LEU A 42 37.22 -1.18 -3.11
C LEU A 42 35.86 -1.26 -2.42
N VAL A 43 34.95 -2.12 -2.88
CA VAL A 43 33.63 -2.32 -2.24
C VAL A 43 33.83 -2.83 -0.82
N ASN A 44 34.55 -3.95 -0.66
CA ASN A 44 34.74 -4.59 0.63
C ASN A 44 35.44 -3.67 1.65
N GLY A 45 36.40 -2.87 1.20
CA GLY A 45 37.13 -1.92 2.05
C GLY A 45 36.29 -0.71 2.50
N ASN A 46 35.14 -0.48 1.90
CA ASN A 46 34.23 0.64 2.20
C ASN A 46 32.90 0.22 2.84
N LEU A 47 32.66 -1.08 3.09
CA LEU A 47 31.40 -1.55 3.71
C LEU A 47 31.15 -0.95 5.09
N LYS A 48 32.23 -0.66 5.86
CA LYS A 48 32.11 0.02 7.17
C LYS A 48 31.53 1.44 7.05
N LEU A 49 31.79 2.13 5.93
CA LEU A 49 31.20 3.43 5.64
C LEU A 49 29.67 3.30 5.50
N VAL A 50 29.22 2.31 4.73
CA VAL A 50 27.77 2.02 4.57
C VAL A 50 27.13 1.75 5.92
N LEU A 51 27.69 0.83 6.73
CA LEU A 51 27.21 0.50 8.07
C LEU A 51 27.10 1.72 8.99
N SER A 52 28.08 2.61 8.93
CA SER A 52 28.09 3.83 9.75
C SER A 52 26.95 4.79 9.40
N LEU A 53 26.59 4.86 8.10
CA LEU A 53 25.52 5.70 7.61
C LEU A 53 24.14 5.13 7.95
N LEU A 54 23.98 3.80 7.87
CA LEU A 54 22.73 3.12 8.15
C LEU A 54 22.27 3.26 9.60
N LYS A 55 23.18 3.48 10.55
CA LYS A 55 22.83 3.77 11.95
C LYS A 55 21.84 4.92 12.10
N LYS A 56 21.85 5.88 11.17
CA LYS A 56 20.90 7.02 11.16
C LYS A 56 19.48 6.64 10.77
N PHE A 57 19.31 5.45 10.19
CA PHE A 57 18.02 4.96 9.67
C PHE A 57 17.47 3.78 10.46
N ASN A 58 18.10 3.40 11.57
CA ASN A 58 17.77 2.20 12.36
C ASN A 58 16.31 2.15 12.85
N ASN A 59 15.68 3.33 13.02
CA ASN A 59 14.28 3.44 13.49
C ASN A 59 13.26 3.64 12.35
N ARG A 60 13.67 3.49 11.09
CA ARG A 60 12.82 3.77 9.92
C ARG A 60 12.42 2.54 9.13
N THR A 61 12.93 1.38 9.49
CA THR A 61 12.62 0.10 8.84
C THR A 61 12.96 -1.05 9.76
N ASP A 62 12.19 -2.11 9.67
CA ASP A 62 12.44 -3.36 10.38
C ASP A 62 13.46 -4.24 9.65
N ASN A 63 13.69 -4.00 8.35
CA ASN A 63 14.62 -4.77 7.53
C ASN A 63 15.92 -3.99 7.25
N MET A 64 16.89 -4.12 8.15
CA MET A 64 18.21 -3.49 8.01
C MET A 64 19.09 -4.17 6.95
N ASP A 65 18.84 -5.44 6.64
CA ASP A 65 19.58 -6.19 5.62
C ASP A 65 19.30 -5.61 4.23
N ASP A 66 18.05 -5.29 3.93
CA ASP A 66 17.65 -4.65 2.66
C ASP A 66 18.30 -3.25 2.55
N LEU A 67 18.24 -2.46 3.63
CA LEU A 67 18.88 -1.14 3.62
C LEU A 67 20.40 -1.24 3.40
N PHE A 68 21.05 -2.27 3.95
CA PHE A 68 22.45 -2.49 3.73
C PHE A 68 22.75 -2.81 2.26
N GLN A 69 21.97 -3.68 1.64
CA GLN A 69 22.10 -4.00 0.22
C GLN A 69 21.91 -2.76 -0.66
N ILE A 70 20.89 -1.94 -0.39
CA ILE A 70 20.66 -0.68 -1.09
C ILE A 70 21.81 0.31 -0.87
N GLY A 71 22.32 0.40 0.36
CA GLY A 71 23.52 1.20 0.66
C GLY A 71 24.75 0.73 -0.11
N CYS A 72 24.93 -0.59 -0.27
CA CYS A 72 25.98 -1.17 -1.10
C CYS A 72 25.80 -0.84 -2.59
N ILE A 73 24.57 -0.82 -3.10
CA ILE A 73 24.30 -0.36 -4.48
C ILE A 73 24.73 1.10 -4.64
N GLY A 74 24.40 1.96 -3.66
CA GLY A 74 24.85 3.35 -3.66
C GLY A 74 26.37 3.49 -3.62
N LEU A 75 27.05 2.66 -2.83
CA LEU A 75 28.52 2.58 -2.77
C LEU A 75 29.12 2.15 -4.12
N ILE A 76 28.58 1.13 -4.76
CA ILE A 76 29.02 0.63 -6.07
C ILE A 76 28.89 1.74 -7.11
N LYS A 77 27.74 2.42 -7.18
CA LYS A 77 27.54 3.56 -8.07
C LYS A 77 28.56 4.68 -7.80
N ALA A 78 28.87 4.92 -6.54
CA ALA A 78 29.89 5.91 -6.17
C ALA A 78 31.30 5.49 -6.64
N ILE A 79 31.67 4.20 -6.52
CA ILE A 79 32.96 3.69 -7.01
C ILE A 79 33.06 3.81 -8.53
N ASP A 80 32.01 3.42 -9.25
CA ASP A 80 32.02 3.42 -10.71
C ASP A 80 32.09 4.86 -11.30
N ASN A 81 31.55 5.86 -10.60
CA ASN A 81 31.48 7.23 -11.06
C ASN A 81 32.53 8.18 -10.42
N PHE A 82 33.37 7.68 -9.52
CA PHE A 82 34.33 8.53 -8.82
C PHE A 82 35.48 8.98 -9.74
N ASP A 83 35.76 10.28 -9.73
CA ASP A 83 36.89 10.85 -10.45
C ASP A 83 37.93 11.45 -9.48
N LEU A 84 39.17 10.94 -9.60
CA LEU A 84 40.32 11.41 -8.81
C LEU A 84 40.72 12.86 -9.13
N SER A 85 40.27 13.42 -10.28
CA SER A 85 40.63 14.79 -10.68
C SER A 85 40.02 15.87 -9.78
N HIS A 86 38.97 15.55 -9.01
CA HIS A 86 38.29 16.52 -8.16
C HIS A 86 38.96 16.81 -6.80
N GLU A 87 40.10 16.20 -6.51
CA GLU A 87 40.86 16.38 -5.26
C GLU A 87 40.07 16.22 -3.95
N VAL A 88 38.91 15.54 -3.99
CA VAL A 88 38.07 15.25 -2.83
C VAL A 88 38.26 13.82 -2.37
N ARG A 89 38.10 13.58 -1.06
CA ARG A 89 38.12 12.22 -0.53
C ARG A 89 36.97 11.41 -1.04
N PHE A 90 37.20 10.16 -1.41
CA PHE A 90 36.14 9.25 -1.86
C PHE A 90 34.94 9.21 -0.91
N SER A 91 35.19 9.17 0.41
CA SER A 91 34.11 9.16 1.41
C SER A 91 33.14 10.37 1.29
N THR A 92 33.74 11.56 0.99
CA THR A 92 32.94 12.79 0.80
C THR A 92 32.00 12.69 -0.40
N TYR A 93 32.43 12.05 -1.47
CA TYR A 93 31.63 11.80 -2.66
C TYR A 93 30.62 10.65 -2.46
N ALA A 94 31.03 9.56 -1.80
CA ALA A 94 30.21 8.36 -1.63
C ALA A 94 29.04 8.57 -0.65
N VAL A 95 29.21 9.34 0.42
CA VAL A 95 28.19 9.56 1.44
C VAL A 95 26.87 10.08 0.88
N PRO A 96 26.81 11.16 0.11
CA PRO A 96 25.54 11.62 -0.48
C PRO A 96 24.93 10.60 -1.46
N MET A 97 25.74 9.86 -2.20
CA MET A 97 25.26 8.81 -3.13
C MET A 97 24.60 7.67 -2.36
N ILE A 98 25.24 7.15 -1.33
CA ILE A 98 24.70 6.09 -0.47
C ILE A 98 23.41 6.55 0.21
N ILE A 99 23.41 7.73 0.83
CA ILE A 99 22.23 8.29 1.49
C ILE A 99 21.09 8.55 0.50
N GLY A 100 21.41 8.98 -0.72
CA GLY A 100 20.46 9.21 -1.78
C GLY A 100 19.71 7.94 -2.17
N GLU A 101 20.43 6.82 -2.38
CA GLU A 101 19.82 5.52 -2.71
C GLU A 101 18.98 5.00 -1.52
N VAL A 102 19.48 5.09 -0.29
CA VAL A 102 18.72 4.66 0.90
C VAL A 102 17.43 5.49 1.06
N LYS A 103 17.52 6.83 0.95
CA LYS A 103 16.32 7.68 1.02
C LYS A 103 15.33 7.40 -0.10
N ARG A 104 15.82 7.11 -1.31
CA ARG A 104 14.98 6.74 -2.44
C ARG A 104 14.25 5.44 -2.17
N TYR A 105 14.96 4.41 -1.70
CA TYR A 105 14.38 3.13 -1.32
C TYR A 105 13.29 3.30 -0.25
N LEU A 106 13.59 3.98 0.87
CA LEU A 106 12.62 4.22 1.95
C LEU A 106 11.38 4.98 1.50
N ARG A 107 11.52 5.87 0.51
CA ARG A 107 10.38 6.58 -0.06
C ARG A 107 9.52 5.70 -0.95
N ASP A 108 10.15 4.83 -1.73
CA ASP A 108 9.50 4.04 -2.79
C ASP A 108 9.04 2.66 -2.28
N ASN A 109 9.59 2.15 -1.17
CA ASN A 109 9.30 0.84 -0.56
C ASN A 109 8.19 0.88 0.51
N ASN A 110 7.10 1.56 0.22
CA ASN A 110 5.90 1.51 1.07
C ASN A 110 4.96 0.42 0.58
N SER A 111 4.23 -0.22 1.49
CA SER A 111 3.21 -1.24 1.18
C SER A 111 2.14 -0.72 0.22
N ILE A 112 1.79 0.56 0.32
CA ILE A 112 0.86 1.25 -0.58
C ILE A 112 1.60 2.40 -1.26
N ARG A 113 1.47 2.48 -2.59
CA ARG A 113 2.05 3.58 -3.36
C ARG A 113 1.24 4.86 -3.17
N ILE A 114 1.85 5.86 -2.56
CA ILE A 114 1.26 7.19 -2.34
C ILE A 114 1.95 8.19 -3.28
N SER A 115 1.17 9.11 -3.88
CA SER A 115 1.71 10.17 -4.74
C SER A 115 2.67 11.10 -3.96
N ARG A 116 3.62 11.70 -4.67
CA ARG A 116 4.58 12.61 -4.04
C ARG A 116 3.90 13.85 -3.46
N SER A 117 2.91 14.39 -4.18
CA SER A 117 2.15 15.57 -3.72
C SER A 117 1.47 15.32 -2.38
N ILE A 118 0.79 14.17 -2.23
CA ILE A 118 0.12 13.80 -0.97
C ILE A 118 1.15 13.65 0.16
N LYS A 119 2.28 12.97 -0.10
CA LYS A 119 3.36 12.85 0.91
C LYS A 119 3.93 14.21 1.30
N ASP A 120 4.17 15.11 0.35
CA ASP A 120 4.71 16.44 0.63
C ASP A 120 3.73 17.26 1.48
N THR A 121 2.42 17.19 1.17
CA THR A 121 1.36 17.82 1.97
C THR A 121 1.34 17.22 3.38
N ALA A 122 1.41 15.90 3.51
CA ALA A 122 1.42 15.22 4.80
C ALA A 122 2.62 15.63 5.68
N TYR A 123 3.83 15.68 5.12
CA TYR A 123 5.02 16.12 5.87
C TYR A 123 4.95 17.60 6.28
N LYS A 124 4.41 18.47 5.41
CA LYS A 124 4.18 19.88 5.76
C LYS A 124 3.15 20.00 6.89
N ALA A 125 2.06 19.23 6.81
CA ALA A 125 1.02 19.22 7.83
C ALA A 125 1.53 18.74 9.19
N LEU A 126 2.30 17.64 9.22
CA LEU A 126 2.91 17.14 10.45
C LEU A 126 3.88 18.15 11.07
N ARG A 127 4.76 18.71 10.25
CA ARG A 127 5.71 19.71 10.72
C ARG A 127 5.01 20.94 11.31
N LEU A 128 3.99 21.44 10.64
CA LEU A 128 3.20 22.58 11.11
C LEU A 128 2.46 22.25 12.40
N LYS A 129 1.90 21.02 12.49
CA LYS A 129 1.27 20.51 13.71
C LYS A 129 2.23 20.54 14.90
N ASP A 130 3.47 20.04 14.72
CA ASP A 130 4.49 20.02 15.76
C ASP A 130 4.93 21.45 16.16
N GLU A 131 5.10 22.35 15.18
CA GLU A 131 5.45 23.75 15.41
C GLU A 131 4.35 24.49 16.22
N LEU A 132 3.08 24.34 15.82
CA LEU A 132 1.94 24.96 16.51
C LEU A 132 1.72 24.37 17.91
N MET A 133 1.86 23.05 18.05
CA MET A 133 1.77 22.38 19.34
C MET A 133 2.86 22.87 20.30
N THR A 134 4.08 23.11 19.80
CA THR A 134 5.19 23.64 20.61
C THR A 134 4.94 25.11 21.02
N GLN A 135 4.32 25.91 20.14
CA GLN A 135 4.05 27.33 20.40
C GLN A 135 2.85 27.57 21.31
N ASN A 136 1.76 26.86 21.06
CA ASN A 136 0.45 27.11 21.69
C ASN A 136 0.13 26.13 22.83
N GLY A 137 0.84 25.01 22.95
CA GLY A 137 0.55 23.92 23.92
C GLY A 137 -0.74 23.15 23.65
N ILE A 138 -1.44 23.43 22.55
CA ILE A 138 -2.71 22.81 22.15
C ILE A 138 -2.53 22.23 20.75
N GLU A 139 -3.08 21.04 20.52
CA GLU A 139 -3.06 20.39 19.20
C GLU A 139 -3.94 21.16 18.22
N PRO A 140 -3.39 21.60 17.06
CA PRO A 140 -4.15 22.34 16.06
C PRO A 140 -5.17 21.44 15.35
N THR A 141 -6.28 22.01 14.94
CA THR A 141 -7.30 21.33 14.13
C THR A 141 -6.85 21.16 12.69
N THR A 142 -7.44 20.18 11.97
CA THR A 142 -7.17 19.99 10.54
C THR A 142 -7.53 21.20 9.71
N GLU A 143 -8.57 21.94 10.10
CA GLU A 143 -9.00 23.19 9.46
C GLU A 143 -7.97 24.31 9.63
N GLU A 144 -7.36 24.45 10.81
CA GLU A 144 -6.29 25.44 11.04
C GLU A 144 -5.05 25.15 10.23
N ILE A 145 -4.65 23.87 10.15
CA ILE A 145 -3.53 23.41 9.32
C ILE A 145 -3.81 23.69 7.84
N ALA A 146 -5.02 23.38 7.36
CA ALA A 146 -5.43 23.61 5.99
C ALA A 146 -5.38 25.08 5.60
N LYS A 147 -5.86 25.98 6.47
CA LYS A 147 -5.81 27.44 6.26
C LYS A 147 -4.37 27.97 6.13
N ILE A 148 -3.44 27.46 6.96
CA ILE A 148 -2.05 27.91 6.93
C ILE A 148 -1.30 27.35 5.72
N LEU A 149 -1.62 26.12 5.31
CA LEU A 149 -1.01 25.49 4.13
C LEU A 149 -1.65 25.91 2.81
N GLU A 150 -2.74 26.69 2.85
CA GLU A 150 -3.52 27.14 1.67
C GLU A 150 -4.01 25.94 0.81
N VAL A 151 -4.48 24.88 1.47
CA VAL A 151 -5.03 23.68 0.82
C VAL A 151 -6.40 23.34 1.40
N ASP A 152 -7.18 22.51 0.71
CA ASP A 152 -8.47 22.05 1.23
C ASP A 152 -8.29 21.15 2.46
N GLU A 153 -9.19 21.25 3.43
CA GLU A 153 -9.15 20.41 4.64
C GLU A 153 -9.19 18.91 4.32
N ILE A 154 -9.96 18.54 3.30
CA ILE A 154 -10.04 17.15 2.83
C ILE A 154 -8.67 16.63 2.38
N ASP A 155 -7.89 17.47 1.71
CA ASP A 155 -6.54 17.12 1.26
C ASP A 155 -5.58 16.91 2.44
N VAL A 156 -5.71 17.70 3.51
CA VAL A 156 -4.93 17.51 4.75
C VAL A 156 -5.31 16.20 5.42
N ILE A 157 -6.61 15.90 5.55
CA ILE A 157 -7.09 14.64 6.14
C ILE A 157 -6.59 13.44 5.33
N LEU A 158 -6.77 13.45 4.01
CA LEU A 158 -6.29 12.38 3.13
C LEU A 158 -4.77 12.23 3.19
N ALA A 159 -4.04 13.34 3.27
CA ALA A 159 -2.58 13.31 3.37
C ALA A 159 -2.12 12.68 4.70
N LEU A 160 -2.71 13.05 5.83
CA LEU A 160 -2.37 12.49 7.13
C LEU A 160 -2.76 11.01 7.23
N ASP A 161 -3.92 10.62 6.71
CA ASP A 161 -4.35 9.21 6.67
C ASP A 161 -3.44 8.35 5.78
N SER A 162 -2.89 8.93 4.71
CA SER A 162 -1.98 8.22 3.81
C SER A 162 -0.64 7.81 4.46
N LEU A 163 -0.26 8.43 5.57
CA LEU A 163 0.97 8.08 6.30
C LEU A 163 0.78 6.91 7.26
N LYS A 164 -0.47 6.49 7.51
CA LYS A 164 -0.74 5.35 8.37
C LYS A 164 -0.34 4.05 7.68
N ASP A 165 0.38 3.20 8.39
CA ASP A 165 0.72 1.89 7.88
C ASP A 165 -0.52 0.98 7.84
N PRO A 166 -0.64 0.09 6.84
CA PRO A 166 -1.72 -0.89 6.80
C PRO A 166 -1.58 -1.88 7.95
N ILE A 167 -2.72 -2.20 8.57
CA ILE A 167 -2.82 -3.16 9.67
C ILE A 167 -3.11 -4.54 9.07
N SER A 168 -2.53 -5.61 9.66
CA SER A 168 -2.80 -6.97 9.23
C SER A 168 -4.25 -7.37 9.52
N MET A 169 -4.94 -7.99 8.56
CA MET A 169 -6.27 -8.55 8.80
C MET A 169 -6.25 -9.69 9.84
N PHE A 170 -5.09 -10.33 10.02
CA PHE A 170 -4.87 -11.37 11.02
C PHE A 170 -4.27 -10.84 12.32
N GLU A 171 -4.29 -9.52 12.54
CA GLU A 171 -3.90 -8.96 13.82
C GLU A 171 -4.95 -9.28 14.87
N PRO A 172 -4.57 -9.87 16.01
CA PRO A 172 -5.50 -10.18 17.09
C PRO A 172 -5.98 -8.88 17.76
N ILE A 173 -7.28 -8.64 17.73
CA ILE A 173 -7.90 -7.50 18.41
C ILE A 173 -8.09 -7.82 19.89
N TYR A 174 -8.47 -9.05 20.17
CA TYR A 174 -8.75 -9.51 21.53
C TYR A 174 -8.25 -10.94 21.73
N ASN A 175 -7.52 -11.14 22.82
CA ASN A 175 -7.02 -12.45 23.23
C ASN A 175 -7.19 -12.58 24.75
N ASP A 176 -8.18 -13.33 25.18
CA ASP A 176 -8.52 -13.55 26.60
C ASP A 176 -8.22 -14.98 27.07
N GLY A 177 -7.26 -15.65 26.42
CA GLY A 177 -6.89 -17.03 26.72
C GLY A 177 -7.87 -18.09 26.19
N GLY A 178 -8.89 -17.67 25.40
CA GLY A 178 -9.81 -18.50 24.62
C GLY A 178 -9.60 -18.35 23.13
N ASP A 179 -10.67 -18.27 22.36
CA ASP A 179 -10.62 -18.04 20.93
C ASP A 179 -10.12 -16.61 20.62
N THR A 180 -9.09 -16.50 19.80
CA THR A 180 -8.52 -15.23 19.37
C THR A 180 -9.43 -14.61 18.32
N ILE A 181 -9.90 -13.37 18.55
CA ILE A 181 -10.69 -12.60 17.58
C ILE A 181 -9.73 -11.77 16.74
N TYR A 182 -9.77 -11.96 15.44
CA TYR A 182 -8.97 -11.24 14.46
C TYR A 182 -9.73 -10.05 13.86
N LEU A 183 -9.01 -9.09 13.29
CA LEU A 183 -9.62 -7.97 12.57
C LEU A 183 -10.50 -8.46 11.40
N SER A 184 -10.12 -9.56 10.73
CA SER A 184 -10.90 -10.21 9.67
C SER A 184 -12.30 -10.62 10.11
N ASP A 185 -12.48 -11.03 11.37
CA ASP A 185 -13.76 -11.52 11.89
C ASP A 185 -14.76 -10.40 12.14
N GLN A 186 -14.28 -9.15 12.20
CA GLN A 186 -15.13 -7.95 12.37
C GLN A 186 -15.49 -7.29 11.03
N LEU A 187 -14.86 -7.71 9.92
CA LEU A 187 -15.15 -7.12 8.61
C LEU A 187 -16.43 -7.73 8.03
N GLU A 188 -17.39 -6.86 7.72
CA GLU A 188 -18.63 -7.24 7.05
C GLU A 188 -18.36 -7.69 5.61
N ASP A 189 -18.88 -8.84 5.21
CA ASP A 189 -18.92 -9.24 3.80
C ASP A 189 -20.02 -8.48 3.07
N LYS A 190 -19.62 -7.42 2.35
CA LYS A 190 -20.54 -6.59 1.56
C LYS A 190 -21.19 -7.34 0.39
N LYS A 191 -20.70 -8.51 0.02
CA LYS A 191 -21.30 -9.35 -1.05
C LYS A 191 -22.46 -10.20 -0.55
N ASP A 192 -22.42 -10.63 0.70
CA ASP A 192 -23.53 -11.29 1.36
C ASP A 192 -24.52 -10.25 1.90
N ASN A 193 -25.25 -9.65 0.98
CA ASN A 193 -26.43 -8.88 1.36
C ASN A 193 -27.47 -9.85 1.92
N ILE A 194 -27.53 -9.98 3.26
CA ILE A 194 -28.56 -10.74 3.97
C ILE A 194 -29.95 -10.38 3.41
N ASN A 195 -30.15 -9.09 3.11
CA ASN A 195 -31.36 -8.60 2.39
C ASN A 195 -31.60 -9.27 1.03
N SER A 196 -30.55 -9.69 0.30
CA SER A 196 -30.73 -10.37 -1.00
C SER A 196 -31.18 -11.82 -0.84
N TRP A 197 -30.77 -12.49 0.23
CA TRP A 197 -31.15 -13.86 0.52
C TRP A 197 -32.60 -13.94 1.00
N ASP A 198 -33.00 -13.09 1.94
CA ASP A 198 -34.38 -12.95 2.40
C ASP A 198 -35.32 -12.58 1.24
N ILE A 199 -34.94 -11.58 0.43
CA ILE A 199 -35.70 -11.17 -0.76
C ILE A 199 -35.86 -12.35 -1.72
N ASN A 200 -34.85 -13.17 -1.95
CA ASN A 200 -34.92 -14.32 -2.82
C ASN A 200 -35.90 -15.41 -2.30
N ILE A 201 -35.93 -15.62 -0.98
CA ILE A 201 -36.91 -16.54 -0.37
C ILE A 201 -38.34 -16.02 -0.52
N TYR A 202 -38.56 -14.74 -0.15
CA TYR A 202 -39.87 -14.11 -0.30
C TYR A 202 -40.33 -14.07 -1.76
N LEU A 203 -39.43 -13.81 -2.70
CA LEU A 203 -39.73 -13.82 -4.14
C LEU A 203 -40.14 -15.22 -4.62
N LYS A 204 -39.42 -16.27 -4.21
CA LYS A 204 -39.79 -17.66 -4.54
C LYS A 204 -41.17 -18.04 -3.97
N ASP A 205 -41.45 -17.69 -2.73
CA ASP A 205 -42.74 -17.92 -2.09
C ASP A 205 -43.84 -17.14 -2.78
N ALA A 206 -43.63 -15.86 -3.10
CA ALA A 206 -44.59 -15.05 -3.83
C ALA A 206 -44.90 -15.61 -5.22
N ILE A 207 -43.89 -16.06 -5.97
CA ILE A 207 -44.06 -16.69 -7.28
C ILE A 207 -44.83 -18.03 -7.16
N SER A 208 -44.60 -18.77 -6.07
CA SER A 208 -45.31 -20.04 -5.85
C SER A 208 -46.81 -19.87 -5.66
N LYS A 209 -47.24 -18.73 -5.12
CA LYS A 209 -48.66 -18.36 -4.85
C LYS A 209 -49.39 -17.77 -6.04
N LEU A 210 -48.72 -17.52 -7.18
CA LEU A 210 -49.34 -17.04 -8.40
C LEU A 210 -50.08 -18.15 -9.14
N HIS A 211 -51.05 -17.76 -9.98
CA HIS A 211 -51.71 -18.68 -10.90
C HIS A 211 -50.71 -19.30 -11.89
N ASP A 212 -50.91 -20.57 -12.27
CA ASP A 212 -49.99 -21.32 -13.13
C ASP A 212 -49.62 -20.60 -14.43
N LYS A 213 -50.54 -19.90 -15.06
CA LYS A 213 -50.27 -19.11 -16.27
C LYS A 213 -49.38 -17.90 -16.00
N GLU A 214 -49.64 -17.17 -14.91
CA GLU A 214 -48.84 -16.02 -14.50
C GLU A 214 -47.41 -16.44 -14.10
N LYS A 215 -47.32 -17.53 -13.33
CA LYS A 215 -46.05 -18.14 -12.93
C LYS A 215 -45.23 -18.55 -14.14
N LYS A 216 -45.83 -19.27 -15.11
CA LYS A 216 -45.15 -19.69 -16.33
C LYS A 216 -44.62 -18.49 -17.14
N ILE A 217 -45.46 -17.45 -17.32
CA ILE A 217 -45.07 -16.24 -18.04
C ILE A 217 -43.87 -15.55 -17.38
N LEU A 218 -43.86 -15.42 -16.04
CA LEU A 218 -42.73 -14.82 -15.33
C LEU A 218 -41.45 -15.65 -15.45
N ILE A 219 -41.55 -16.98 -15.31
CA ILE A 219 -40.39 -17.87 -15.47
C ILE A 219 -39.84 -17.79 -16.89
N ASP A 220 -40.68 -17.91 -17.90
CA ASP A 220 -40.28 -17.88 -19.31
C ASP A 220 -39.65 -16.51 -19.67
N ARG A 221 -40.21 -15.40 -19.14
CA ARG A 221 -39.75 -14.05 -19.43
C ARG A 221 -38.44 -13.70 -18.75
N PHE A 222 -38.34 -13.94 -17.43
CA PHE A 222 -37.24 -13.43 -16.61
C PHE A 222 -36.15 -14.46 -16.31
N LEU A 223 -36.43 -15.75 -16.31
CA LEU A 223 -35.43 -16.79 -16.11
C LEU A 223 -34.95 -17.41 -17.43
N MET A 224 -35.85 -17.63 -18.40
CA MET A 224 -35.52 -18.21 -19.70
C MET A 224 -35.18 -17.15 -20.76
N GLY A 225 -35.48 -15.87 -20.51
CA GLY A 225 -35.15 -14.77 -21.40
C GLY A 225 -36.04 -14.67 -22.67
N LYS A 226 -37.19 -15.37 -22.71
CA LYS A 226 -38.09 -15.39 -23.89
C LYS A 226 -38.75 -14.03 -24.10
N THR A 227 -39.09 -13.75 -25.35
CA THR A 227 -39.87 -12.57 -25.73
C THR A 227 -41.37 -12.80 -25.48
N GLN A 228 -42.17 -11.74 -25.35
CA GLN A 228 -43.62 -11.86 -25.19
C GLN A 228 -44.29 -12.54 -26.39
N VAL A 229 -43.72 -12.45 -27.59
CA VAL A 229 -44.22 -13.09 -28.81
C VAL A 229 -44.01 -14.60 -28.72
N GLU A 230 -42.82 -15.07 -28.39
CA GLU A 230 -42.51 -16.49 -28.21
C GLU A 230 -43.38 -17.13 -27.13
N ILE A 231 -43.59 -16.43 -26.01
CA ILE A 231 -44.49 -16.90 -24.93
C ILE A 231 -45.94 -16.97 -25.41
N SER A 232 -46.37 -16.02 -26.25
CA SER A 232 -47.74 -16.01 -26.79
C SER A 232 -48.00 -17.22 -27.71
N GLU A 233 -47.04 -17.59 -28.53
CA GLU A 233 -47.08 -18.77 -29.39
C GLU A 233 -47.09 -20.07 -28.58
N GLU A 234 -46.27 -20.18 -27.54
CA GLU A 234 -46.22 -21.39 -26.70
C GLU A 234 -47.47 -21.61 -25.85
N ILE A 235 -48.07 -20.54 -25.34
CA ILE A 235 -49.25 -20.62 -24.46
C ILE A 235 -50.58 -20.58 -25.28
N GLY A 236 -50.51 -20.19 -26.55
CA GLY A 236 -51.66 -20.11 -27.44
C GLY A 236 -52.61 -18.93 -27.14
N ILE A 237 -52.05 -17.79 -26.69
CA ILE A 237 -52.81 -16.57 -26.39
C ILE A 237 -52.18 -15.37 -27.12
N SER A 238 -52.91 -14.25 -27.24
CA SER A 238 -52.37 -13.09 -27.93
C SER A 238 -51.22 -12.41 -27.12
N GLN A 239 -50.26 -11.79 -27.82
CA GLN A 239 -49.16 -11.03 -27.18
C GLN A 239 -49.71 -9.95 -26.24
N ALA A 240 -50.81 -9.30 -26.57
CA ALA A 240 -51.46 -8.31 -25.71
C ALA A 240 -51.97 -8.91 -24.38
N GLN A 241 -52.47 -10.17 -24.42
CA GLN A 241 -52.87 -10.89 -23.22
C GLN A 241 -51.67 -11.29 -22.38
N VAL A 242 -50.52 -11.74 -22.98
CA VAL A 242 -49.28 -12.01 -22.27
C VAL A 242 -48.78 -10.77 -21.54
N SER A 243 -48.76 -9.60 -22.20
CA SER A 243 -48.35 -8.34 -21.60
C SER A 243 -49.23 -7.92 -20.42
N ARG A 244 -50.53 -8.13 -20.48
CA ARG A 244 -51.47 -7.84 -19.36
C ARG A 244 -51.22 -8.80 -18.18
N LEU A 245 -51.08 -10.10 -18.46
CA LEU A 245 -50.82 -11.13 -17.43
C LEU A 245 -49.46 -10.89 -16.77
N GLU A 246 -48.42 -10.54 -17.52
CA GLU A 246 -47.09 -10.18 -16.98
C GLU A 246 -47.19 -9.00 -16.01
N LYS A 247 -47.87 -7.90 -16.41
CA LYS A 247 -48.07 -6.73 -15.54
C LYS A 247 -48.82 -7.08 -14.26
N ASN A 248 -49.90 -7.90 -14.37
CA ASN A 248 -50.69 -8.34 -13.23
C ASN A 248 -49.84 -9.23 -12.30
N ALA A 249 -49.09 -10.17 -12.85
CA ALA A 249 -48.20 -11.04 -12.10
C ALA A 249 -47.15 -10.25 -11.32
N ILE A 250 -46.50 -9.26 -11.96
CA ILE A 250 -45.53 -8.37 -11.28
C ILE A 250 -46.23 -7.57 -10.16
N ALA A 251 -47.42 -7.06 -10.39
CA ALA A 251 -48.17 -6.31 -9.37
C ALA A 251 -48.52 -7.20 -8.16
N ASN A 252 -48.94 -8.46 -8.43
CA ASN A 252 -49.25 -9.44 -7.38
C ASN A 252 -47.99 -9.82 -6.58
N VAL A 253 -46.84 -10.09 -7.23
CA VAL A 253 -45.56 -10.34 -6.55
C VAL A 253 -45.17 -9.16 -5.70
N LYS A 254 -45.27 -7.92 -6.20
CA LYS A 254 -44.96 -6.70 -5.41
C LYS A 254 -45.83 -6.54 -4.16
N LYS A 255 -47.08 -7.00 -4.21
CA LYS A 255 -47.97 -6.96 -3.03
C LYS A 255 -47.62 -8.02 -1.99
N LEU A 256 -47.06 -9.17 -2.41
CA LEU A 256 -46.74 -10.29 -1.54
C LEU A 256 -45.31 -10.15 -0.92
N VAL A 257 -44.43 -9.38 -1.55
CA VAL A 257 -43.05 -9.13 -1.08
C VAL A 257 -42.93 -7.88 -0.20
N LYS A 258 -44.01 -7.04 -0.13
CA LYS A 258 -44.11 -5.95 0.83
C LYS A 258 -44.46 -6.48 2.21
#